data_5cbba8b0d99e7889395edc24b376649b
#
_entry.id   5cbba8b0d99e7889395edc24b376649b
#
_cell.length_a   1.000
_cell.length_b   1.000
_cell.length_c   1.000
_cell.angle_alpha   90.00
_cell.angle_beta   90.00
_cell.angle_gamma   90.00
#
_symmetry.space_group_name_H-M   'P 1'
#
loop_
_entity.id
_entity.type
_entity.pdbx_description
1 polymer ?
#
loop_
_entity_poly.entity_id
_entity_poly.type
_entity_poly.pdbx_seq_one_letter_code
_entity_poly.pdbx_strand_id
1 'polypeptide(L)'
;MHTGTRSVKTAPAVLNPNSSFYLSMKVSYPNDADRRRAKVDGRNKLGGDIMIHGSNVTVGCVPIGDDAIEDVFYLVNAVGIKNVSVIIAPYDMRKGRKAELEKSPLQWYDALCSEIESSLKQDMNRL
;
A
#
# COMPACT_ATOMS: atom_id res chain seq x y z
N MET A 1 2.77 21.80 9.14
CA MET A 1 1.99 20.69 8.62
C MET A 1 2.85 19.46 8.47
N HIS A 2 2.39 18.40 8.98
CA HIS A 2 3.16 17.18 9.04
C HIS A 2 2.59 16.14 8.08
N THR A 3 3.42 15.63 7.18
CA THR A 3 2.97 14.75 6.10
C THR A 3 3.61 13.37 6.12
N GLY A 4 4.56 13.11 7.03
CA GLY A 4 5.34 11.88 7.04
C GLY A 4 4.49 10.61 7.06
N THR A 5 3.64 10.48 8.06
CA THR A 5 2.76 9.31 8.22
C THR A 5 1.73 9.15 7.11
N ARG A 6 1.34 10.24 6.48
CA ARG A 6 0.37 10.19 5.39
C ARG A 6 0.97 9.69 4.08
N SER A 7 2.28 9.79 3.93
CA SER A 7 2.94 9.42 2.68
C SER A 7 3.06 7.91 2.48
N VAL A 8 3.03 7.13 3.55
CA VAL A 8 3.13 5.67 3.45
C VAL A 8 1.78 4.97 3.54
N LYS A 9 0.77 5.66 4.08
CA LYS A 9 -0.58 5.11 4.15
C LYS A 9 -1.38 5.54 2.93
N THR A 10 -1.97 4.58 2.26
CA THR A 10 -2.96 4.83 1.22
C THR A 10 -4.33 4.37 1.73
N ALA A 11 -5.35 4.47 0.91
CA ALA A 11 -6.70 4.09 1.28
C ALA A 11 -7.33 3.24 0.19
N PRO A 12 -8.27 2.35 0.53
CA PRO A 12 -9.15 1.78 -0.48
C PRO A 12 -9.98 2.92 -1.07
N ALA A 13 -10.01 3.01 -2.39
CA ALA A 13 -10.75 4.06 -3.08
C ALA A 13 -12.03 3.50 -3.71
N VAL A 14 -11.97 2.29 -4.25
CA VAL A 14 -13.08 1.66 -4.95
C VAL A 14 -13.11 0.17 -4.62
N LEU A 15 -14.28 -0.33 -4.25
CA LEU A 15 -14.56 -1.75 -4.10
C LEU A 15 -15.19 -2.25 -5.41
N ASN A 16 -14.67 -3.32 -5.99
CA ASN A 16 -15.21 -3.90 -7.22
C ASN A 16 -15.59 -5.38 -7.00
N PRO A 17 -16.87 -5.69 -6.89
CA PRO A 17 -17.34 -7.08 -6.74
C PRO A 17 -17.32 -7.87 -8.05
N ASN A 18 -17.09 -7.23 -9.19
CA ASN A 18 -17.12 -7.84 -10.52
C ASN A 18 -15.74 -7.84 -11.18
N SER A 19 -14.69 -7.98 -10.39
CA SER A 19 -13.33 -8.03 -10.88
C SER A 19 -13.05 -9.32 -11.66
N SER A 20 -12.18 -9.24 -12.66
CA SER A 20 -11.64 -10.42 -13.36
C SER A 20 -10.85 -11.34 -12.43
N PHE A 21 -10.44 -10.84 -11.27
CA PHE A 21 -9.73 -11.57 -10.23
C PHE A 21 -10.59 -11.81 -8.99
N TYR A 22 -11.87 -12.11 -9.20
CA TYR A 22 -12.91 -12.36 -8.21
C TYR A 22 -13.40 -11.06 -7.54
N LEU A 23 -12.71 -10.59 -6.53
CA LEU A 23 -13.00 -9.32 -5.86
C LEU A 23 -11.75 -8.46 -5.89
N SER A 24 -11.91 -7.16 -5.95
CA SER A 24 -10.77 -6.26 -5.91
C SER A 24 -11.07 -4.94 -5.21
N MET A 25 -10.01 -4.32 -4.70
CA MET A 25 -10.05 -2.98 -4.14
C MET A 25 -8.97 -2.16 -4.80
N LYS A 26 -9.35 -1.03 -5.39
CA LYS A 26 -8.38 -0.06 -5.89
C LYS A 26 -7.85 0.75 -4.71
N VAL A 27 -6.54 0.92 -4.61
CA VAL A 27 -5.93 1.81 -3.63
C VAL A 27 -5.70 3.19 -4.23
N SER A 28 -5.55 4.20 -3.36
CA SER A 28 -5.34 5.60 -3.79
C SER A 28 -3.88 5.82 -4.20
N TYR A 29 -3.51 5.30 -5.34
CA TYR A 29 -2.18 5.46 -5.93
C TYR A 29 -2.33 6.01 -7.37
N PRO A 30 -1.51 6.95 -7.81
CA PRO A 30 -0.52 7.68 -7.01
C PRO A 30 -1.17 8.76 -6.13
N ASN A 31 -0.65 8.92 -4.92
CA ASN A 31 -1.01 10.06 -4.07
C ASN A 31 -0.02 11.22 -4.27
N ASP A 32 -0.20 12.32 -3.54
CA ASP A 32 0.67 13.49 -3.71
C ASP A 32 2.13 13.20 -3.33
N ALA A 33 2.36 12.36 -2.33
CA ALA A 33 3.71 11.95 -1.96
C ALA A 33 4.38 11.14 -3.07
N ASP A 34 3.64 10.24 -3.69
CA ASP A 34 4.15 9.46 -4.83
C ASP A 34 4.53 10.35 -5.99
N ARG A 35 3.70 11.36 -6.27
CA ARG A 35 3.98 12.33 -7.34
C ARG A 35 5.22 13.16 -7.04
N ARG A 36 5.39 13.60 -5.79
CA ARG A 36 6.59 14.37 -5.39
C ARG A 36 7.86 13.53 -5.55
N ARG A 37 7.84 12.26 -5.13
CA ARG A 37 8.98 11.36 -5.30
C ARG A 37 9.31 11.12 -6.76
N ALA A 38 8.30 10.91 -7.59
CA ALA A 38 8.47 10.74 -9.03
C ALA A 38 9.13 11.96 -9.65
N LYS A 39 8.73 13.16 -9.23
CA LYS A 39 9.31 14.41 -9.72
C LYS A 39 10.78 14.53 -9.35
N VAL A 40 11.16 14.17 -8.12
CA VAL A 40 12.56 14.14 -7.68
C VAL A 40 13.38 13.18 -8.55
N ASP A 41 12.82 12.04 -8.90
CA ASP A 41 13.48 11.01 -9.71
C ASP A 41 13.46 11.32 -11.22
N GLY A 42 12.78 12.37 -11.65
CA GLY A 42 12.61 12.67 -13.06
C GLY A 42 11.64 11.72 -13.78
N ARG A 43 10.78 11.02 -13.05
CA ARG A 43 9.79 10.10 -13.63
C ARG A 43 8.50 10.84 -13.95
N ASN A 44 7.99 10.66 -15.15
CA ASN A 44 6.70 11.23 -15.56
C ASN A 44 5.62 10.17 -15.77
N LYS A 45 5.96 8.89 -15.69
CA LYS A 45 5.03 7.77 -15.78
C LYS A 45 5.10 6.99 -14.47
N LEU A 46 4.02 7.03 -13.69
CA LEU A 46 3.94 6.37 -12.39
C LEU A 46 3.26 4.99 -12.48
N GLY A 47 2.85 4.59 -13.68
CA GLY A 47 2.12 3.36 -13.88
C GLY A 47 0.61 3.54 -13.75
N GLY A 48 -0.12 2.46 -13.85
CA GLY A 48 -1.58 2.44 -13.75
C GLY A 48 -2.08 2.24 -12.32
N ASP A 49 -3.35 1.90 -12.23
CA ASP A 49 -3.99 1.64 -10.94
C ASP A 49 -3.37 0.45 -10.22
N ILE A 50 -3.28 0.56 -8.90
CA ILE A 50 -2.89 -0.56 -8.05
C ILE A 50 -4.13 -1.13 -7.39
N MET A 51 -4.32 -2.45 -7.55
CA MET A 51 -5.45 -3.18 -7.01
C MET A 51 -4.97 -4.22 -6.02
N ILE A 52 -5.73 -4.42 -4.94
CA ILE A 52 -5.63 -5.61 -4.11
C ILE A 52 -6.76 -6.53 -4.55
N HIS A 53 -6.46 -7.75 -4.92
CA HIS A 53 -7.45 -8.62 -5.58
C HIS A 53 -7.30 -10.08 -5.19
N GLY A 54 -8.31 -10.86 -5.55
CA GLY A 54 -8.28 -12.31 -5.44
C GLY A 54 -7.29 -12.94 -6.42
N SER A 55 -7.35 -14.25 -6.57
CA SER A 55 -6.38 -15.01 -7.33
C SER A 55 -4.96 -14.91 -6.75
N ASN A 56 -4.02 -15.62 -7.32
CA ASN A 56 -2.61 -15.60 -6.95
C ASN A 56 -1.70 -15.22 -8.12
N VAL A 57 -2.29 -14.69 -9.21
CA VAL A 57 -1.57 -14.27 -10.41
C VAL A 57 -1.78 -12.77 -10.59
N THR A 58 -0.73 -12.05 -10.98
CA THR A 58 -0.81 -10.61 -11.16
C THR A 58 0.19 -10.10 -12.18
N VAL A 59 -0.10 -8.90 -12.72
CA VAL A 59 0.81 -8.11 -13.55
C VAL A 59 0.94 -6.73 -12.87
N GLY A 60 1.59 -6.68 -11.71
CA GLY A 60 1.88 -5.46 -10.99
C GLY A 60 0.89 -5.08 -9.88
N CYS A 61 -0.21 -5.79 -9.72
CA CYS A 61 -1.14 -5.61 -8.61
C CYS A 61 -0.80 -6.55 -7.44
N VAL A 62 -1.57 -6.49 -6.35
CA VAL A 62 -1.30 -7.26 -5.14
C VAL A 62 -2.33 -8.39 -5.00
N PRO A 63 -1.99 -9.63 -5.38
CA PRO A 63 -2.88 -10.76 -5.22
C PRO A 63 -2.79 -11.30 -3.79
N ILE A 64 -3.92 -11.56 -3.16
CA ILE A 64 -3.97 -12.13 -1.81
C ILE A 64 -4.78 -13.42 -1.72
N GLY A 65 -5.21 -13.94 -2.87
CA GLY A 65 -6.03 -15.15 -2.96
C GLY A 65 -7.50 -14.87 -2.73
N ASP A 66 -8.34 -15.81 -3.16
CA ASP A 66 -9.79 -15.62 -3.14
C ASP A 66 -10.35 -15.58 -1.72
N ASP A 67 -9.89 -16.43 -0.82
CA ASP A 67 -10.37 -16.46 0.55
C ASP A 67 -10.00 -15.17 1.30
N ALA A 68 -8.76 -14.73 1.17
CA ALA A 68 -8.29 -13.54 1.86
C ALA A 68 -8.98 -12.26 1.34
N ILE A 69 -9.14 -12.14 0.02
CA ILE A 69 -9.81 -10.96 -0.54
C ILE A 69 -11.28 -10.93 -0.15
N GLU A 70 -11.92 -12.07 -0.03
CA GLU A 70 -13.30 -12.15 0.41
C GLU A 70 -13.47 -11.57 1.81
N ASP A 71 -12.65 -12.02 2.77
CA ASP A 71 -12.66 -11.52 4.14
C ASP A 71 -12.36 -10.02 4.20
N VAL A 72 -11.31 -9.58 3.53
CA VAL A 72 -10.89 -8.18 3.53
C VAL A 72 -11.92 -7.29 2.85
N PHE A 73 -12.46 -7.70 1.72
CA PHE A 73 -13.47 -6.96 0.97
C PHE A 73 -14.73 -6.71 1.82
N TYR A 74 -15.24 -7.75 2.45
CA TYR A 74 -16.44 -7.62 3.29
C TYR A 74 -16.17 -6.79 4.53
N LEU A 75 -15.00 -6.95 5.14
CA LEU A 75 -14.61 -6.13 6.29
C LEU A 75 -14.52 -4.65 5.92
N VAL A 76 -13.85 -4.31 4.82
CA VAL A 76 -13.73 -2.93 4.34
C VAL A 76 -15.09 -2.35 4.01
N ASN A 77 -15.97 -3.14 3.36
CA ASN A 77 -17.32 -2.69 3.06
C ASN A 77 -18.13 -2.43 4.33
N ALA A 78 -17.98 -3.26 5.35
CA ALA A 78 -18.71 -3.12 6.60
C ALA A 78 -18.28 -1.89 7.41
N VAL A 79 -16.98 -1.62 7.50
CA VAL A 79 -16.46 -0.48 8.28
C VAL A 79 -16.43 0.82 7.48
N GLY A 80 -16.52 0.74 6.17
CA GLY A 80 -16.44 1.89 5.26
C GLY A 80 -15.01 2.18 4.80
N ILE A 81 -14.85 2.46 3.52
CA ILE A 81 -13.52 2.70 2.93
C ILE A 81 -12.79 3.88 3.56
N LYS A 82 -13.53 4.86 4.08
CA LYS A 82 -12.94 6.03 4.75
C LYS A 82 -12.29 5.69 6.09
N ASN A 83 -12.63 4.56 6.67
CA ASN A 83 -12.15 4.13 7.99
C ASN A 83 -11.01 3.11 7.90
N VAL A 84 -10.52 2.85 6.69
CA VAL A 84 -9.47 1.87 6.44
C VAL A 84 -8.26 2.56 5.85
N SER A 85 -7.09 2.19 6.32
CA SER A 85 -5.83 2.58 5.68
C SER A 85 -5.03 1.36 5.28
N VAL A 86 -4.24 1.51 4.24
CA VAL A 86 -3.42 0.44 3.67
C VAL A 86 -1.97 0.86 3.71
N ILE A 87 -1.11 -0.03 4.18
CA ILE A 87 0.34 0.15 4.13
C ILE A 87 0.91 -0.99 3.28
N ILE A 88 1.62 -0.64 2.22
CA ILE A 88 2.32 -1.61 1.37
C ILE A 88 3.79 -1.53 1.72
N ALA A 89 4.32 -2.60 2.29
CA ALA A 89 5.70 -2.70 2.72
C ALA A 89 6.45 -3.71 1.83
N PRO A 90 7.75 -3.49 1.56
CA PRO A 90 8.53 -4.41 0.73
C PRO A 90 8.77 -5.78 1.39
N TYR A 91 8.70 -5.83 2.71
CA TYR A 91 8.80 -7.05 3.51
C TYR A 91 8.19 -6.77 4.89
N ASP A 92 8.09 -7.78 5.73
CA ASP A 92 7.55 -7.63 7.09
C ASP A 92 8.56 -6.88 7.98
N MET A 93 8.33 -5.60 8.16
CA MET A 93 9.18 -4.71 8.96
C MET A 93 8.79 -4.62 10.43
N ARG A 94 7.82 -5.42 10.89
CA ARG A 94 7.35 -5.37 12.28
C ARG A 94 8.45 -5.76 13.27
N LYS A 95 9.39 -6.57 12.84
CA LYS A 95 10.55 -7.01 13.65
C LYS A 95 11.81 -6.19 13.38
N GLY A 96 11.68 -5.07 12.70
CA GLY A 96 12.79 -4.19 12.39
C GLY A 96 13.19 -4.22 10.92
N ARG A 97 14.10 -3.34 10.57
CA ARG A 97 14.59 -3.16 9.21
C ARG A 97 15.74 -4.12 8.91
N LYS A 98 15.83 -4.53 7.65
CA LYS A 98 16.89 -5.41 7.16
C LYS A 98 17.64 -4.66 6.05
N ALA A 99 18.79 -4.10 6.39
CA ALA A 99 19.57 -3.24 5.48
C ALA A 99 19.87 -3.91 4.14
N GLU A 100 20.09 -5.21 4.14
CA GLU A 100 20.35 -5.96 2.91
C GLU A 100 19.16 -6.01 1.95
N LEU A 101 17.95 -5.79 2.45
CA LEU A 101 16.73 -5.76 1.66
C LEU A 101 16.30 -4.34 1.28
N GLU A 102 16.99 -3.33 1.77
CA GLU A 102 16.60 -1.93 1.62
C GLU A 102 17.54 -1.15 0.69
N LYS A 103 18.24 -1.82 -0.18
CA LYS A 103 19.19 -1.18 -1.09
C LYS A 103 18.45 -0.54 -2.25
N SER A 104 18.62 0.78 -2.38
CA SER A 104 18.06 1.53 -3.51
C SER A 104 18.92 2.78 -3.75
N PRO A 105 19.12 3.18 -5.01
CA PRO A 105 19.78 4.44 -5.32
C PRO A 105 18.87 5.65 -5.15
N LEU A 106 17.59 5.46 -4.84
CA LEU A 106 16.61 6.53 -4.70
C LEU A 106 16.82 7.27 -3.39
N GLN A 107 16.92 8.60 -3.46
CA GLN A 107 17.22 9.46 -2.31
C GLN A 107 16.20 9.34 -1.18
N TRP A 108 14.95 9.13 -1.52
CA TRP A 108 13.84 9.10 -0.57
C TRP A 108 13.56 7.70 0.00
N TYR A 109 14.23 6.66 -0.49
CA TYR A 109 13.87 5.27 -0.16
C TYR A 109 14.10 4.94 1.31
N ASP A 110 15.23 5.37 1.87
CA ASP A 110 15.52 5.10 3.28
C ASP A 110 14.51 5.79 4.22
N ALA A 111 14.16 7.03 3.94
CA ALA A 111 13.15 7.76 4.70
C ALA A 111 11.79 7.07 4.60
N LEU A 112 11.42 6.60 3.42
CA LEU A 112 10.17 5.86 3.22
C LEU A 112 10.14 4.57 4.04
N CYS A 113 11.22 3.81 4.04
CA CYS A 113 11.31 2.58 4.82
C CYS A 113 11.20 2.87 6.33
N SER A 114 11.79 3.94 6.81
CA SER A 114 11.65 4.35 8.21
C SER A 114 10.21 4.73 8.56
N GLU A 115 9.52 5.44 7.67
CA GLU A 115 8.11 5.79 7.87
C GLU A 115 7.22 4.54 7.90
N ILE A 116 7.47 3.58 7.02
CA ILE A 116 6.72 2.32 6.99
C ILE A 116 6.91 1.56 8.30
N GLU A 117 8.15 1.41 8.75
CA GLU A 117 8.45 0.73 10.00
C GLU A 117 7.74 1.39 11.19
N SER A 118 7.83 2.71 11.28
CA SER A 118 7.19 3.48 12.35
C SER A 118 5.68 3.33 12.32
N SER A 119 5.07 3.39 11.15
CA SER A 119 3.62 3.24 10.99
C SER A 119 3.15 1.85 11.39
N LEU A 120 3.87 0.81 11.00
CA LEU A 120 3.54 -0.57 11.37
C LEU A 120 3.63 -0.78 12.89
N LYS A 121 4.68 -0.29 13.53
CA LYS A 121 4.84 -0.39 14.98
C LYS A 121 3.74 0.36 15.73
N GLN A 122 3.39 1.55 15.26
CA GLN A 122 2.34 2.37 15.85
C GLN A 122 0.98 1.68 15.77
N ASP A 123 0.64 1.11 14.63
CA ASP A 123 -0.62 0.41 14.45
C ASP A 123 -0.67 -0.89 15.26
N MET A 124 0.43 -1.63 15.35
CA MET A 124 0.53 -2.82 16.20
C MET A 124 0.29 -2.50 17.69
N ASN A 125 0.78 -1.36 18.17
CA ASN A 125 0.62 -0.95 19.56
C ASN A 125 -0.82 -0.56 19.93
N ARG A 126 -1.70 -0.40 18.95
CA ARG A 126 -3.13 -0.12 19.15
C ARG A 126 -3.98 -1.37 19.32
N LEU A 127 -3.41 -2.51 19.03
CA LEU A 127 -4.07 -3.80 19.20
C LEU A 127 -3.89 -4.28 20.65
#